data_3715c2bdfcad3927befafe059e2b7aad
#
_entry.id   3715c2bdfcad3927befafe059e2b7aad
#
_cell.length_a   1.000
_cell.length_b   1.000
_cell.length_c   1.000
_cell.angle_alpha   90.00
_cell.angle_beta   90.00
_cell.angle_gamma   90.00
#
_symmetry.space_group_name_H-M   'P 1'
#
loop_
_entity.id
_entity.type
_entity.pdbx_description
1 polymer ?
#
loop_
_entity_poly.entity_id
_entity_poly.type
_entity_poly.pdbx_seq_one_letter_code
_entity_poly.pdbx_strand_id
1 'polypeptide(L)' 'MKVLLVAGGSIASWPALTSEYDVYIGIDRGSLYLLEAGYRVDLAIGDFDSLSPVEKESVFEHAIKTITAPA' A
#
# COMPACT_ATOMS: atom_id res chain seq x y z
N MET A 1 -16.11 -11.07 -0.74
CA MET A 1 -14.69 -10.72 -0.89
C MET A 1 -14.35 -9.57 0.05
N LYS A 2 -13.24 -9.69 0.76
CA LYS A 2 -12.79 -8.64 1.68
C LYS A 2 -11.64 -7.87 1.06
N VAL A 3 -11.74 -6.56 1.03
CA VAL A 3 -10.71 -5.69 0.47
C VAL A 3 -10.21 -4.76 1.57
N LEU A 4 -8.90 -4.72 1.75
CA LEU A 4 -8.27 -3.77 2.66
C LEU A 4 -7.69 -2.63 1.83
N LEU A 5 -8.14 -1.42 2.09
CA LEU A 5 -7.68 -0.22 1.41
C LEU A 5 -6.95 0.67 2.40
N VAL A 6 -5.68 0.94 2.13
CA VAL A 6 -4.85 1.76 3.02
C VAL A 6 -4.37 2.98 2.26
N ALA A 7 -4.83 4.15 2.67
CA ALA A 7 -4.39 5.41 2.10
C ALA A 7 -3.25 5.99 2.93
N GLY A 8 -2.49 6.87 2.34
CA GLY A 8 -1.43 7.57 3.05
C GLY A 8 -1.99 8.40 4.20
N GLY A 9 -1.25 8.43 5.30
CA GLY A 9 -1.67 9.15 6.49
C GLY A 9 -1.21 8.42 7.73
N SER A 10 -1.85 8.71 8.86
CA SER A 10 -1.49 8.08 10.12
C SER A 10 -1.91 6.63 10.15
N ILE A 11 -1.01 5.77 10.60
CA ILE A 11 -1.30 4.35 10.79
C ILE A 11 -1.75 4.04 12.22
N ALA A 12 -1.86 5.07 13.05
CA ALA A 12 -2.18 4.89 14.47
C ALA A 12 -3.55 4.25 14.70
N SER A 13 -4.43 4.35 13.73
CA SER A 13 -5.78 3.81 13.83
C SER A 13 -6.01 2.59 12.95
N TRP A 14 -4.94 1.87 12.62
CA TRP A 14 -5.12 0.62 11.88
C TRP A 14 -6.04 -0.32 12.64
N PRO A 15 -7.01 -0.91 11.98
CA PRO A 15 -7.84 -1.92 12.63
C PRO A 15 -6.99 -3.12 13.03
N ALA A 16 -7.41 -3.82 14.04
CA ALA A 16 -6.77 -5.08 14.41
C ALA A 16 -6.92 -6.03 13.22
N LEU A 17 -5.81 -6.32 12.57
CA LEU A 17 -5.83 -7.14 11.36
C LEU A 17 -5.77 -8.61 11.74
N THR A 18 -6.77 -9.06 12.47
CA THR A 18 -6.90 -10.46 12.84
C THR A 18 -7.59 -11.27 11.75
N SER A 19 -8.22 -10.58 10.80
CA SER A 19 -8.91 -11.22 9.68
C SER A 19 -8.05 -11.16 8.43
N GLU A 20 -8.10 -12.18 7.62
CA GLU A 20 -7.45 -12.16 6.33
C GLU A 20 -8.33 -11.43 5.33
N TYR A 21 -7.69 -10.69 4.46
CA TYR A 21 -8.35 -10.01 3.35
C TYR A 21 -7.99 -10.71 2.06
N ASP A 22 -8.90 -10.64 1.09
CA ASP A 22 -8.66 -11.23 -0.22
C ASP A 22 -7.77 -10.36 -1.09
N VAL A 23 -7.91 -9.04 -0.93
CA VAL A 23 -7.16 -8.07 -1.73
C VAL A 23 -6.63 -6.98 -0.82
N TYR A 24 -5.36 -6.64 -1.00
CA TYR A 24 -4.69 -5.57 -0.27
C TYR A 24 -4.34 -4.46 -1.25
N ILE A 25 -4.93 -3.29 -1.07
CA ILE A 25 -4.71 -2.14 -1.95
C ILE A 25 -4.09 -1.02 -1.16
N GLY A 26 -2.94 -0.54 -1.64
CA GLY A 26 -2.28 0.62 -1.06
C GLY A 26 -2.42 1.82 -1.98
N ILE A 27 -2.73 2.98 -1.41
CA ILE A 27 -2.80 4.23 -2.14
C ILE A 27 -1.66 5.12 -1.66
N ASP A 28 -0.78 5.49 -2.58
CA ASP A 28 0.40 6.28 -2.30
C ASP A 28 1.23 5.66 -1.17
N ARG A 29 1.45 6.40 -0.10
CA ARG A 29 2.24 5.94 1.05
C ARG A 29 1.59 4.76 1.78
N GLY A 30 0.29 4.55 1.58
CA GLY A 30 -0.40 3.40 2.16
C GLY A 30 0.18 2.08 1.68
N SER A 31 0.71 2.03 0.45
CA SER A 31 1.39 0.85 -0.07
C SER A 31 2.62 0.50 0.76
N LEU A 32 3.39 1.52 1.15
CA LEU A 32 4.56 1.32 1.97
C LEU A 32 4.18 0.83 3.38
N TYR A 33 3.11 1.37 3.94
CA TYR A 33 2.64 0.95 5.25
C TYR A 33 2.25 -0.53 5.25
N LEU A 34 1.60 -1.00 4.20
CA LEU A 34 1.26 -2.40 4.07
C LEU A 34 2.51 -3.27 4.05
N LEU A 35 3.52 -2.88 3.29
CA LEU A 35 4.78 -3.63 3.23
C LEU A 35 5.50 -3.65 4.57
N GLU A 36 5.55 -2.51 5.24
CA GLU A 36 6.21 -2.41 6.54
C GLU A 36 5.51 -3.24 7.60
N ALA A 37 4.20 -3.39 7.48
CA ALA A 37 3.41 -4.20 8.39
C ALA A 37 3.50 -5.69 8.08
N GLY A 38 4.17 -6.08 7.01
CA GLY A 38 4.34 -7.47 6.65
C GLY A 38 3.24 -8.05 5.77
N TYR A 39 2.39 -7.20 5.21
CA TYR A 39 1.34 -7.65 4.31
C TYR A 39 1.78 -7.57 2.86
N ARG A 40 1.14 -8.37 2.01
CA ARG A 40 1.36 -8.25 0.59
C ARG A 40 0.63 -7.01 0.07
N VAL A 41 1.05 -6.50 -1.08
CA VAL A 41 0.36 -5.43 -1.78
C VAL A 41 -0.10 -6.00 -3.12
N ASP A 42 -1.39 -6.22 -3.27
CA ASP A 42 -1.93 -6.71 -4.53
C ASP A 42 -1.96 -5.58 -5.56
N LEU A 43 -2.28 -4.39 -5.12
CA LEU A 43 -2.37 -3.23 -5.99
C LEU A 43 -1.86 -1.99 -5.27
N ALA A 44 -0.99 -1.25 -5.92
CA ALA A 44 -0.50 0.03 -5.43
C ALA A 44 -0.91 1.11 -6.44
N ILE A 45 -1.61 2.12 -5.98
CA ILE A 45 -2.16 3.18 -6.83
C ILE A 45 -1.69 4.54 -6.34
N GLY A 46 -1.40 5.44 -7.24
CA GLY A 46 -1.10 6.82 -6.91
C GLY A 46 0.02 7.41 -7.73
N ASP A 47 0.43 8.64 -7.41
CA ASP A 47 1.58 9.28 -8.03
C ASP A 47 2.87 9.00 -7.26
N PHE A 48 2.75 8.57 -6.01
CA PHE A 48 3.86 8.21 -5.14
C PHE A 48 4.84 9.36 -4.86
N ASP A 49 4.37 10.59 -4.96
CA ASP A 49 5.23 11.76 -4.74
C ASP A 49 5.79 11.86 -3.33
N SER A 50 5.05 11.32 -2.35
CA SER A 50 5.48 11.36 -0.96
C SER A 50 6.55 10.32 -0.63
N LEU A 51 6.86 9.43 -1.55
CA LEU A 51 7.84 8.37 -1.33
C LEU A 51 9.21 8.78 -1.85
N SER A 52 10.26 8.42 -1.10
CA SER A 52 11.62 8.57 -1.59
C SER A 52 11.88 7.58 -2.73
N PRO A 53 12.95 7.77 -3.52
CA PRO A 53 13.29 6.81 -4.58
C PRO A 53 13.44 5.38 -4.08
N VAL A 54 14.02 5.19 -2.91
CA VAL A 54 14.19 3.87 -2.32
C VAL A 54 12.85 3.27 -1.95
N GLU A 55 11.97 4.08 -1.38
CA GLU A 55 10.64 3.63 -0.99
C GLU A 55 9.80 3.27 -2.21
N LYS A 56 9.88 4.07 -3.28
CA LYS A 56 9.18 3.76 -4.53
C LYS A 56 9.65 2.44 -5.10
N GLU A 57 10.95 2.23 -5.12
CA GLU A 57 11.52 0.99 -5.65
C GLU A 57 11.02 -0.22 -4.86
N SER A 58 10.96 -0.11 -3.54
CA SER A 58 10.46 -1.18 -2.70
C SER A 58 8.99 -1.50 -2.99
N VAL A 59 8.17 -0.47 -3.14
CA VAL A 59 6.75 -0.67 -3.47
C VAL A 59 6.60 -1.31 -4.84
N PHE A 60 7.31 -0.81 -5.85
CA PHE A 60 7.19 -1.34 -7.21
C PHE A 60 7.71 -2.77 -7.32
N GLU A 61 8.70 -3.12 -6.51
CA GLU A 61 9.25 -4.46 -6.53
C GLU A 61 8.32 -5.48 -5.87
N HIS A 62 7.64 -5.08 -4.79
CA HIS A 62 6.84 -6.01 -4.00
C HIS A 62 5.36 -6.02 -4.36
N ALA A 63 4.83 -4.94 -4.92
CA ALA A 63 3.42 -4.91 -5.32
C ALA A 63 3.21 -5.80 -6.54
N ILE A 64 2.14 -6.57 -6.54
CA ILE A 64 1.82 -7.44 -7.67
C ILE A 64 1.49 -6.60 -8.89
N LYS A 65 0.75 -5.50 -8.69
CA LYS A 65 0.41 -4.58 -9.77
C LYS A 65 0.51 -3.15 -9.25
N THR A 66 0.99 -2.25 -10.08
CA THR A 66 1.04 -0.82 -9.77
C THR A 66 0.32 -0.03 -10.84
N ILE A 67 -0.42 0.97 -10.39
CA ILE A 67 -1.08 1.93 -11.28
C ILE A 67 -0.60 3.31 -10.87
N THR A 68 0.17 3.94 -11.74
CA THR A 68 0.69 5.28 -11.49
C THR A 68 -0.27 6.29 -12.07
N ALA A 69 -0.88 7.09 -11.20
CA ALA A 69 -1.76 8.16 -11.63
C ALA A 69 -0.92 9.39 -11.95
N PRO A 70 -1.27 10.14 -12.99
CA PRO A 70 -0.59 11.41 -13.23
C PRO A 70 -0.88 12.40 -12.11
N ALA A 71 0.12 13.16 -11.79
CA ALA A 71 0.01 14.16 -10.73
C ALA A 71 -0.96 15.28 -11.13
#